data_ade3c2c531956f814ac2d38d950877c3
#
_entry.id   ade3c2c531956f814ac2d38d950877c3
#
_cell.length_a   1.000
_cell.length_b   1.000
_cell.length_c   1.000
_cell.angle_alpha   90.00
_cell.angle_beta   90.00
_cell.angle_gamma   90.00
#
_symmetry.space_group_name_H-M   'P 1'
#
loop_
_entity.id
_entity.type
_entity.pdbx_description
1 polymer ?
#
loop_
_entity_poly.entity_id
_entity_poly.type
_entity_poly.pdbx_seq_one_letter_code
_entity_poly.pdbx_strand_id
1 'polypeptide(L)'
;RHSVEQIITAYGMARELGFDNINMDLIIGLPKETSEDVRATMEEVKKLGPDSITVHSLAIKRASRLHLLWEEYKDQTGRDIDAMAEVTANTAREMGLEPYYLYRQKNMAGNFENVGYAAPGKACIYNILIMEELQTIAACGAGTTTKLIFPAENRKERVENVKDADQYVERIDEMLERKEKMLTIQPLTAGKKAQS
;
A
#
# COMPACT_ATOMS: atom_id res chain seq x y z
N ARG A 1 1.86 4.33 -18.86
CA ARG A 1 3.22 4.28 -18.31
C ARG A 1 3.72 5.70 -18.14
N HIS A 2 4.53 5.98 -17.18
CA HIS A 2 5.11 7.28 -16.87
C HIS A 2 6.65 7.20 -16.93
N SER A 3 7.31 8.33 -17.12
CA SER A 3 8.77 8.46 -17.04
C SER A 3 9.22 8.95 -15.67
N VAL A 4 10.53 8.88 -15.41
CA VAL A 4 11.14 9.40 -14.17
C VAL A 4 10.90 10.91 -14.05
N GLU A 5 11.03 11.65 -15.15
CA GLU A 5 10.78 13.10 -15.20
C GLU A 5 9.33 13.45 -14.81
N GLN A 6 8.37 12.62 -15.22
CA GLN A 6 6.97 12.81 -14.84
C GLN A 6 6.74 12.57 -13.35
N ILE A 7 7.46 11.63 -12.74
CA ILE A 7 7.41 11.40 -11.28
C ILE A 7 7.96 12.62 -10.55
N ILE A 8 9.13 13.11 -10.96
CA ILE A 8 9.78 14.30 -10.36
C ILE A 8 8.87 15.51 -10.48
N THR A 9 8.30 15.74 -11.68
CA THR A 9 7.39 16.85 -11.93
C THR A 9 6.14 16.75 -11.04
N ALA A 10 5.51 15.58 -10.98
CA ALA A 10 4.31 15.38 -10.16
C ALA A 10 4.61 15.58 -8.66
N TYR A 11 5.76 15.11 -8.19
CA TYR A 11 6.21 15.34 -6.82
C TYR A 11 6.39 16.84 -6.52
N GLY A 12 7.08 17.57 -7.41
CA GLY A 12 7.28 19.02 -7.29
C GLY A 12 5.96 19.78 -7.26
N MET A 13 5.03 19.47 -8.18
CA MET A 13 3.69 20.06 -8.21
C MET A 13 2.92 19.80 -6.91
N ALA A 14 2.99 18.59 -6.35
CA ALA A 14 2.33 18.28 -5.09
C ALA A 14 2.90 19.15 -3.94
N ARG A 15 4.22 19.32 -3.87
CA ARG A 15 4.85 20.21 -2.88
C ARG A 15 4.44 21.68 -3.07
N GLU A 16 4.43 22.19 -4.30
CA GLU A 16 3.99 23.56 -4.63
C GLU A 16 2.54 23.81 -4.23
N LEU A 17 1.66 22.80 -4.35
CA LEU A 17 0.26 22.85 -3.93
C LEU A 17 0.05 22.69 -2.42
N GLY A 18 1.13 22.54 -1.64
CA GLY A 18 1.07 22.49 -0.18
C GLY A 18 0.85 21.11 0.42
N PHE A 19 1.00 20.02 -0.35
CA PHE A 19 0.99 18.68 0.23
C PHE A 19 2.26 18.48 1.07
N ASP A 20 2.09 18.30 2.36
CA ASP A 20 3.17 18.20 3.36
C ASP A 20 3.36 16.77 3.90
N ASN A 21 2.63 15.80 3.36
CA ASN A 21 2.77 14.37 3.65
C ASN A 21 2.64 13.57 2.35
N ILE A 22 3.77 13.33 1.69
CA ILE A 22 3.85 12.62 0.42
C ILE A 22 4.55 11.28 0.65
N ASN A 23 3.87 10.18 0.27
CA ASN A 23 4.45 8.85 0.25
C ASN A 23 4.90 8.48 -1.16
N MET A 24 6.04 7.79 -1.26
CA MET A 24 6.49 7.17 -2.50
C MET A 24 6.54 5.65 -2.35
N ASP A 25 5.86 4.94 -3.26
CA ASP A 25 5.87 3.48 -3.30
C ASP A 25 7.00 2.97 -4.20
N LEU A 26 7.73 1.99 -3.70
CA LEU A 26 8.83 1.32 -4.38
C LEU A 26 8.57 -0.17 -4.45
N ILE A 27 9.02 -0.81 -5.54
CA ILE A 27 9.01 -2.27 -5.66
C ILE A 27 10.44 -2.72 -5.85
N ILE A 28 10.89 -3.68 -5.02
CA ILE A 28 12.20 -4.31 -5.12
C ILE A 28 12.08 -5.79 -5.54
N GLY A 29 13.14 -6.34 -6.10
CA GLY A 29 13.19 -7.73 -6.57
C GLY A 29 12.60 -7.93 -7.95
N LEU A 30 12.59 -6.91 -8.79
CA LEU A 30 12.18 -7.00 -10.19
C LEU A 30 13.12 -7.94 -10.98
N PRO A 31 12.64 -8.55 -12.09
CA PRO A 31 13.52 -9.35 -12.95
C PRO A 31 14.74 -8.53 -13.40
N LYS A 32 15.92 -9.11 -13.27
CA LYS A 32 17.24 -8.52 -13.58
C LYS A 32 17.67 -7.33 -12.71
N GLU A 33 16.86 -6.90 -11.76
CA GLU A 33 17.22 -5.84 -10.84
C GLU A 33 18.32 -6.32 -9.88
N THR A 34 19.28 -5.45 -9.61
CA THR A 34 20.37 -5.66 -8.68
C THR A 34 20.24 -4.74 -7.46
N SER A 35 20.97 -5.04 -6.39
CA SER A 35 21.03 -4.15 -5.22
C SER A 35 21.62 -2.77 -5.55
N GLU A 36 22.45 -2.66 -6.60
CA GLU A 36 22.97 -1.38 -7.09
C GLU A 36 21.87 -0.55 -7.79
N ASP A 37 20.98 -1.19 -8.55
CA ASP A 37 19.84 -0.49 -9.17
C ASP A 37 18.90 0.05 -8.09
N VAL A 38 18.65 -0.73 -7.03
CA VAL A 38 17.86 -0.28 -5.88
C VAL A 38 18.56 0.87 -5.16
N ARG A 39 19.87 0.81 -4.97
CA ARG A 39 20.67 1.90 -4.38
C ARG A 39 20.52 3.19 -5.19
N ALA A 40 20.70 3.11 -6.51
CA ALA A 40 20.54 4.26 -7.40
C ALA A 40 19.14 4.86 -7.30
N THR A 41 18.09 4.01 -7.28
CA THR A 41 16.71 4.45 -7.09
C THR A 41 16.51 5.15 -5.74
N MET A 42 17.04 4.59 -4.66
CA MET A 42 16.93 5.17 -3.32
C MET A 42 17.66 6.51 -3.19
N GLU A 43 18.78 6.69 -3.87
CA GLU A 43 19.47 7.99 -3.90
C GLU A 43 18.63 9.08 -4.62
N GLU A 44 17.93 8.72 -5.70
CA GLU A 44 17.02 9.67 -6.36
C GLU A 44 15.80 9.98 -5.47
N VAL A 45 15.22 8.98 -4.81
CA VAL A 45 14.13 9.20 -3.84
C VAL A 45 14.59 10.08 -2.68
N LYS A 46 15.79 9.86 -2.16
CA LYS A 46 16.39 10.67 -1.09
C LYS A 46 16.54 12.13 -1.49
N LYS A 47 16.93 12.41 -2.75
CA LYS A 47 17.02 13.80 -3.28
C LYS A 47 15.65 14.49 -3.33
N LEU A 48 14.57 13.75 -3.63
CA LEU A 48 13.22 14.28 -3.61
C LEU A 48 12.73 14.59 -2.18
N GLY A 49 13.14 13.80 -1.20
CA GLY A 49 12.81 14.01 0.21
C GLY A 49 11.32 13.78 0.54
N PRO A 50 10.73 12.61 0.22
CA PRO A 50 9.37 12.31 0.62
C PRO A 50 9.26 12.15 2.15
N ASP A 51 8.06 12.39 2.68
CA ASP A 51 7.79 12.26 4.11
C ASP A 51 7.64 10.79 4.55
N SER A 52 7.35 9.92 3.59
CA SER A 52 7.26 8.48 3.79
C SER A 52 7.58 7.72 2.52
N ILE A 53 8.03 6.49 2.67
CA ILE A 53 8.20 5.53 1.59
C ILE A 53 7.57 4.20 1.96
N THR A 54 7.05 3.49 0.95
CA THR A 54 6.61 2.10 1.12
C THR A 54 7.43 1.22 0.20
N VAL A 55 8.16 0.28 0.77
CA VAL A 55 8.97 -0.68 0.02
C VAL A 55 8.19 -1.98 -0.10
N HIS A 56 7.82 -2.33 -1.32
CA HIS A 56 7.13 -3.56 -1.67
C HIS A 56 8.12 -4.57 -2.23
N SER A 57 8.12 -5.77 -1.68
CA SER A 57 8.77 -6.90 -2.36
C SER A 57 7.87 -7.41 -3.49
N LEU A 58 8.46 -7.72 -4.62
CA LEU A 58 7.72 -8.18 -5.80
C LEU A 58 6.84 -9.40 -5.46
N ALA A 59 5.54 -9.26 -5.66
CA ALA A 59 4.56 -10.34 -5.50
C ALA A 59 4.01 -10.75 -6.86
N ILE A 60 4.11 -12.05 -7.19
CA ILE A 60 3.68 -12.59 -8.48
C ILE A 60 2.22 -13.00 -8.39
N LYS A 61 1.35 -12.23 -9.02
CA LYS A 61 -0.09 -12.50 -9.08
C LYS A 61 -0.40 -13.43 -10.25
N ARG A 62 -1.30 -14.40 -10.08
CA ARG A 62 -1.70 -15.39 -11.10
C ARG A 62 -2.09 -14.79 -12.45
N ALA A 63 -2.74 -13.64 -12.46
CA ALA A 63 -3.17 -12.95 -13.67
C ALA A 63 -2.15 -11.94 -14.20
N SER A 64 -0.94 -11.87 -13.63
CA SER A 64 0.08 -10.93 -14.10
C SER A 64 0.80 -11.46 -15.33
N ARG A 65 1.23 -10.56 -16.21
CA ARG A 65 2.07 -10.90 -17.36
C ARG A 65 3.37 -11.59 -16.93
N LEU A 66 3.94 -11.20 -15.80
CA LEU A 66 5.13 -11.82 -15.24
C LEU A 66 4.89 -13.29 -14.87
N HIS A 67 3.69 -13.64 -14.37
CA HIS A 67 3.34 -15.03 -14.10
C HIS A 67 3.29 -15.88 -15.38
N LEU A 68 2.79 -15.31 -16.49
CA LEU A 68 2.75 -16.00 -17.79
C LEU A 68 4.16 -16.25 -18.35
N LEU A 69 5.12 -15.40 -18.01
CA LEU A 69 6.52 -15.47 -18.44
C LEU A 69 7.43 -15.98 -17.32
N TRP A 70 6.86 -16.63 -16.28
CA TRP A 70 7.59 -17.01 -15.08
C TRP A 70 8.80 -17.91 -15.36
N GLU A 71 8.65 -18.87 -16.26
CA GLU A 71 9.75 -19.78 -16.61
C GLU A 71 10.96 -19.04 -17.22
N GLU A 72 10.71 -17.91 -17.88
CA GLU A 72 11.78 -17.06 -18.45
C GLU A 72 12.49 -16.23 -17.38
N TYR A 73 11.76 -15.78 -16.34
CA TYR A 73 12.25 -14.79 -15.37
C TYR A 73 12.53 -15.33 -13.98
N LYS A 74 12.11 -16.57 -13.65
CA LYS A 74 12.23 -17.12 -12.29
C LYS A 74 13.65 -17.10 -11.74
N ASP A 75 14.65 -17.40 -12.57
CA ASP A 75 16.06 -17.42 -12.18
C ASP A 75 16.71 -16.04 -12.11
N GLN A 76 15.97 -15.00 -12.49
CA GLN A 76 16.42 -13.61 -12.56
C GLN A 76 15.61 -12.69 -11.62
N THR A 77 14.67 -13.27 -10.86
CA THR A 77 13.75 -12.53 -9.99
C THR A 77 14.12 -12.79 -8.53
N GLY A 78 14.19 -11.72 -7.74
CA GLY A 78 14.44 -11.81 -6.30
C GLY A 78 15.85 -12.26 -5.91
N ARG A 79 16.82 -12.25 -6.84
CA ARG A 79 18.22 -12.41 -6.48
C ARG A 79 18.64 -11.24 -5.61
N ASP A 80 19.42 -11.50 -4.59
CA ASP A 80 19.92 -10.48 -3.65
C ASP A 80 18.85 -9.64 -2.95
N ILE A 81 17.61 -10.18 -2.82
CA ILE A 81 16.50 -9.45 -2.20
C ILE A 81 16.82 -9.00 -0.77
N ASP A 82 17.63 -9.78 -0.03
CA ASP A 82 18.13 -9.41 1.29
C ASP A 82 18.98 -8.13 1.22
N ALA A 83 19.92 -8.05 0.29
CA ALA A 83 20.76 -6.89 0.09
C ALA A 83 19.95 -5.67 -0.38
N MET A 84 18.93 -5.87 -1.24
CA MET A 84 18.01 -4.82 -1.67
C MET A 84 17.21 -4.27 -0.48
N ALA A 85 16.67 -5.15 0.36
CA ALA A 85 15.93 -4.77 1.56
C ALA A 85 16.82 -4.01 2.55
N GLU A 86 18.08 -4.45 2.73
CA GLU A 86 19.05 -3.75 3.55
C GLU A 86 19.38 -2.35 3.02
N VAL A 87 19.59 -2.21 1.72
CA VAL A 87 19.80 -0.91 1.07
C VAL A 87 18.64 0.03 1.34
N THR A 88 17.39 -0.43 1.12
CA THR A 88 16.21 0.40 1.36
C THR A 88 16.06 0.82 2.82
N ALA A 89 16.27 -0.12 3.76
CA ALA A 89 16.18 0.16 5.20
C ALA A 89 17.26 1.15 5.68
N ASN A 90 18.50 1.01 5.19
CA ASN A 90 19.59 1.90 5.54
C ASN A 90 19.36 3.31 4.99
N THR A 91 18.96 3.44 3.72
CA THR A 91 18.66 4.74 3.13
C THR A 91 17.44 5.40 3.78
N ALA A 92 16.39 4.65 4.11
CA ALA A 92 15.25 5.18 4.88
C ALA A 92 15.72 5.78 6.22
N ARG A 93 16.58 5.07 6.94
CA ARG A 93 17.16 5.56 8.21
C ARG A 93 18.00 6.83 8.02
N GLU A 94 18.80 6.90 6.97
CA GLU A 94 19.56 8.11 6.61
C GLU A 94 18.65 9.30 6.29
N MET A 95 17.46 9.04 5.75
CA MET A 95 16.43 10.06 5.52
C MET A 95 15.67 10.46 6.81
N GLY A 96 15.96 9.82 7.95
CA GLY A 96 15.21 10.04 9.20
C GLY A 96 13.82 9.41 9.21
N LEU A 97 13.58 8.42 8.35
CA LEU A 97 12.32 7.69 8.29
C LEU A 97 12.40 6.44 9.16
N GLU A 98 11.36 6.20 9.95
CA GLU A 98 11.23 5.06 10.85
C GLU A 98 10.20 4.06 10.31
N PRO A 99 10.43 2.74 10.47
CA PRO A 99 9.44 1.75 10.09
C PRO A 99 8.21 1.86 10.99
N TYR A 100 6.99 1.89 10.40
CA TYR A 100 5.76 2.04 11.16
C TYR A 100 4.72 0.96 10.87
N TYR A 101 4.84 0.20 9.76
CA TYR A 101 4.02 -0.98 9.52
C TYR A 101 4.74 -2.00 8.65
N LEU A 102 4.33 -3.26 8.81
CA LEU A 102 4.79 -4.42 8.05
C LEU A 102 3.59 -5.15 7.46
N TYR A 103 3.66 -5.53 6.19
CA TYR A 103 2.60 -6.28 5.53
C TYR A 103 3.18 -7.42 4.68
N ARG A 104 2.78 -8.65 5.01
CA ARG A 104 3.16 -9.83 4.24
C ARG A 104 2.03 -10.27 3.31
N GLN A 105 2.32 -10.35 2.02
CA GLN A 105 1.45 -10.97 1.03
C GLN A 105 1.83 -12.44 0.81
N LYS A 106 0.86 -13.24 0.36
CA LYS A 106 1.15 -14.61 -0.10
C LYS A 106 1.91 -14.54 -1.44
N ASN A 107 2.86 -15.48 -1.63
CA ASN A 107 3.66 -15.61 -2.86
C ASN A 107 4.58 -14.41 -3.17
N MET A 108 5.20 -13.85 -2.16
CA MET A 108 6.25 -12.84 -2.34
C MET A 108 7.61 -13.50 -2.59
N ALA A 109 8.45 -12.86 -3.40
CA ALA A 109 9.83 -13.27 -3.57
C ALA A 109 10.56 -13.23 -2.22
N GLY A 110 11.25 -14.31 -1.83
CA GLY A 110 12.05 -14.39 -0.62
C GLY A 110 11.28 -14.34 0.71
N ASN A 111 9.94 -14.45 0.73
CA ASN A 111 9.10 -14.29 1.93
C ASN A 111 9.26 -12.94 2.65
N PHE A 112 9.74 -11.92 1.96
CA PHE A 112 9.89 -10.58 2.52
C PHE A 112 8.55 -9.88 2.74
N GLU A 113 8.55 -8.96 3.68
CA GLU A 113 7.40 -8.13 4.02
C GLU A 113 7.47 -6.80 3.27
N ASN A 114 6.32 -6.23 2.97
CA ASN A 114 6.26 -4.83 2.58
C ASN A 114 6.45 -3.99 3.84
N VAL A 115 7.30 -2.99 3.77
CA VAL A 115 7.62 -2.13 4.91
C VAL A 115 7.29 -0.69 4.57
N GLY A 116 6.50 -0.05 5.43
CA GLY A 116 6.29 1.39 5.38
C GLY A 116 7.21 2.11 6.35
N TYR A 117 7.92 3.12 5.85
CA TYR A 117 8.78 4.01 6.61
C TYR A 117 8.23 5.43 6.53
N ALA A 118 8.22 6.16 7.65
CA ALA A 118 7.71 7.53 7.70
C ALA A 118 8.53 8.39 8.65
N ALA A 119 8.58 9.69 8.36
CA ALA A 119 9.09 10.68 9.30
C ALA A 119 8.18 10.73 10.54
N PRO A 120 8.69 11.14 11.72
CA PRO A 120 7.89 11.27 12.91
C PRO A 120 6.63 12.12 12.68
N GLY A 121 5.47 11.58 13.04
CA GLY A 121 4.17 12.21 12.84
C GLY A 121 3.59 12.16 11.42
N LYS A 122 4.27 11.52 10.46
CA LYS A 122 3.84 11.40 9.06
C LYS A 122 3.35 9.99 8.67
N ALA A 123 3.27 9.05 9.61
CA ALA A 123 2.76 7.71 9.38
C ALA A 123 1.32 7.73 8.85
N CYS A 124 1.03 6.92 7.84
CA CYS A 124 -0.32 6.80 7.29
C CYS A 124 -1.22 6.02 8.25
N ILE A 125 -2.12 6.72 8.93
CA ILE A 125 -3.06 6.12 9.90
C ILE A 125 -3.91 5.03 9.24
N TYR A 126 -4.31 5.20 7.98
CA TYR A 126 -5.08 4.19 7.25
C TYR A 126 -4.34 2.85 7.17
N ASN A 127 -3.02 2.87 6.90
CA ASN A 127 -2.22 1.65 6.83
C ASN A 127 -2.20 0.94 8.19
N ILE A 128 -2.04 1.69 9.27
CA ILE A 128 -2.07 1.13 10.64
C ILE A 128 -3.44 0.52 10.93
N LEU A 129 -4.52 1.27 10.70
CA LEU A 129 -5.88 0.84 11.01
C LEU A 129 -6.32 -0.40 10.23
N ILE A 130 -5.92 -0.52 8.94
CA ILE A 130 -6.27 -1.69 8.12
C ILE A 130 -5.46 -2.92 8.49
N MET A 131 -4.21 -2.75 8.91
CA MET A 131 -3.32 -3.84 9.31
C MET A 131 -3.67 -4.38 10.68
N GLU A 132 -3.85 -3.48 11.65
CA GLU A 132 -4.19 -3.84 13.03
C GLU A 132 -5.68 -4.18 13.21
N GLU A 133 -6.50 -3.97 12.18
CA GLU A 133 -7.95 -4.25 12.18
C GLU A 133 -8.68 -3.62 13.39
N LEU A 134 -8.32 -2.37 13.69
CA LEU A 134 -8.80 -1.66 14.89
C LEU A 134 -10.21 -1.10 14.74
N GLN A 135 -10.63 -0.82 13.50
CA GLN A 135 -11.95 -0.23 13.24
C GLN A 135 -12.53 -0.68 11.90
N THR A 136 -13.83 -0.51 11.76
CA THR A 136 -14.54 -0.68 10.50
C THR A 136 -14.05 0.31 9.45
N ILE A 137 -13.79 -0.18 8.24
CA ILE A 137 -13.39 0.62 7.09
C ILE A 137 -14.43 0.44 5.99
N ALA A 138 -15.21 1.50 5.73
CA ALA A 138 -16.17 1.54 4.64
C ALA A 138 -15.45 1.82 3.31
N ALA A 139 -15.72 1.02 2.29
CA ALA A 139 -15.09 1.13 0.99
C ALA A 139 -16.12 1.52 -0.08
N CYS A 140 -15.73 2.40 -1.01
CA CYS A 140 -16.50 2.82 -2.17
C CYS A 140 -15.76 2.46 -3.46
N GLY A 141 -16.51 2.22 -4.54
CA GLY A 141 -15.96 1.91 -5.85
C GLY A 141 -15.96 0.42 -6.21
N ALA A 142 -15.84 0.15 -7.51
CA ALA A 142 -15.80 -1.21 -8.05
C ALA A 142 -14.60 -1.99 -7.48
N GLY A 143 -14.82 -3.27 -7.18
CA GLY A 143 -13.78 -4.19 -6.69
C GLY A 143 -13.30 -3.94 -5.26
N THR A 144 -13.89 -2.99 -4.55
CA THR A 144 -13.54 -2.70 -3.16
C THR A 144 -14.33 -3.55 -2.16
N THR A 145 -13.79 -3.67 -0.95
CA THR A 145 -14.40 -4.45 0.13
C THR A 145 -14.47 -3.61 1.40
N THR A 146 -15.68 -3.41 1.92
CA THR A 146 -15.89 -2.89 3.28
C THR A 146 -15.53 -3.96 4.28
N LYS A 147 -14.74 -3.63 5.29
CA LYS A 147 -14.36 -4.50 6.39
C LYS A 147 -15.05 -4.03 7.67
N LEU A 148 -15.96 -4.84 8.20
CA LEU A 148 -16.63 -4.62 9.48
C LEU A 148 -15.81 -5.28 10.59
N ILE A 149 -15.50 -4.55 11.64
CA ILE A 149 -14.74 -5.03 12.80
C ILE A 149 -15.63 -4.94 14.03
N PHE A 150 -15.78 -6.08 14.72
CA PHE A 150 -16.53 -6.22 15.97
C PHE A 150 -15.57 -6.64 17.09
N PRO A 151 -14.86 -5.70 17.74
CA PRO A 151 -13.79 -6.02 18.69
C PRO A 151 -14.30 -6.84 19.88
N ALA A 152 -15.49 -6.52 20.40
CA ALA A 152 -16.07 -7.20 21.55
C ALA A 152 -16.39 -8.69 21.26
N GLU A 153 -16.64 -9.05 20.00
CA GLU A 153 -16.98 -10.41 19.57
C GLU A 153 -15.80 -11.13 18.91
N ASN A 154 -14.66 -10.43 18.77
CA ASN A 154 -13.51 -10.89 17.97
C ASN A 154 -13.94 -11.38 16.57
N ARG A 155 -14.90 -10.70 15.96
CA ARG A 155 -15.54 -11.05 14.70
C ARG A 155 -15.28 -10.01 13.63
N LYS A 156 -15.10 -10.48 12.39
CA LYS A 156 -14.86 -9.66 11.22
C LYS A 156 -15.79 -10.11 10.10
N GLU A 157 -16.37 -9.16 9.40
CA GLU A 157 -17.22 -9.41 8.24
C GLU A 157 -16.74 -8.57 7.05
N ARG A 158 -17.10 -9.00 5.85
CA ARG A 158 -16.76 -8.31 4.61
C ARG A 158 -18.01 -8.06 3.79
N VAL A 159 -18.15 -6.86 3.26
CA VAL A 159 -19.19 -6.48 2.30
C VAL A 159 -18.49 -6.05 1.02
N GLU A 160 -18.59 -6.90 0.00
CA GLU A 160 -17.89 -6.71 -1.26
C GLU A 160 -18.75 -5.93 -2.26
N ASN A 161 -18.13 -5.02 -3.01
CA ASN A 161 -18.69 -4.45 -4.22
C ASN A 161 -18.36 -5.33 -5.42
N VAL A 162 -19.15 -5.26 -6.49
CA VAL A 162 -18.83 -5.95 -7.74
C VAL A 162 -17.52 -5.44 -8.31
N LYS A 163 -16.75 -6.33 -8.96
CA LYS A 163 -15.39 -6.01 -9.40
C LYS A 163 -15.33 -5.21 -10.70
N ASP A 164 -16.25 -5.50 -11.60
CA ASP A 164 -16.35 -4.84 -12.89
C ASP A 164 -16.92 -3.44 -12.73
N ALA A 165 -16.33 -2.45 -13.40
CA ALA A 165 -16.72 -1.05 -13.25
C ALA A 165 -18.11 -0.75 -13.87
N ASP A 166 -18.42 -1.35 -15.02
CA ASP A 166 -19.69 -1.13 -15.69
C ASP A 166 -20.82 -1.77 -14.88
N GLN A 167 -20.63 -3.01 -14.41
CA GLN A 167 -21.57 -3.66 -13.50
C GLN A 167 -21.73 -2.92 -12.16
N TYR A 168 -20.67 -2.26 -11.67
CA TYR A 168 -20.78 -1.46 -10.45
C TYR A 168 -21.72 -0.26 -10.66
N VAL A 169 -21.62 0.41 -11.80
CA VAL A 169 -22.50 1.53 -12.16
C VAL A 169 -23.93 1.06 -12.39
N GLU A 170 -24.11 -0.01 -13.18
CA GLU A 170 -25.44 -0.58 -13.46
C GLU A 170 -26.17 -1.07 -12.22
N ARG A 171 -25.44 -1.59 -11.23
CA ARG A 171 -25.97 -2.17 -9.98
C ARG A 171 -25.73 -1.27 -8.77
N ILE A 172 -25.65 0.05 -8.99
CA ILE A 172 -25.32 0.99 -7.90
C ILE A 172 -26.31 0.92 -6.74
N ASP A 173 -27.60 0.79 -7.04
CA ASP A 173 -28.65 0.69 -6.02
C ASP A 173 -28.46 -0.54 -5.12
N GLU A 174 -28.08 -1.69 -5.69
CA GLU A 174 -27.73 -2.88 -4.91
C GLU A 174 -26.51 -2.64 -4.02
N MET A 175 -25.50 -1.91 -4.52
CA MET A 175 -24.32 -1.57 -3.72
C MET A 175 -24.68 -0.65 -2.56
N LEU A 176 -25.58 0.29 -2.77
CA LEU A 176 -26.12 1.15 -1.71
C LEU A 176 -26.90 0.34 -0.67
N GLU A 177 -27.82 -0.53 -1.10
CA GLU A 177 -28.58 -1.42 -0.21
C GLU A 177 -27.65 -2.29 0.69
N ARG A 178 -26.55 -2.83 0.11
CA ARG A 178 -25.55 -3.56 0.89
C ARG A 178 -24.91 -2.70 1.98
N LYS A 179 -24.67 -1.40 1.70
CA LYS A 179 -24.12 -0.44 2.68
C LYS A 179 -25.13 -0.07 3.76
N GLU A 180 -26.41 0.12 3.40
CA GLU A 180 -27.47 0.40 4.36
C GLU A 180 -27.65 -0.77 5.34
N LYS A 181 -27.67 -2.00 4.85
CA LYS A 181 -27.67 -3.20 5.70
C LYS A 181 -26.47 -3.23 6.64
N MET A 182 -25.28 -2.87 6.15
CA MET A 182 -24.09 -2.77 6.96
C MET A 182 -24.25 -1.77 8.12
N LEU A 183 -24.79 -0.58 7.85
CA LEU A 183 -25.02 0.45 8.86
C LEU A 183 -26.04 0.03 9.92
N THR A 184 -26.99 -0.81 9.54
CA THR A 184 -27.96 -1.40 10.48
C THR A 184 -27.28 -2.40 11.43
N ILE A 185 -26.32 -3.18 10.94
CA ILE A 185 -25.58 -4.16 11.75
C ILE A 185 -24.58 -3.46 12.67
N GLN A 186 -23.92 -2.43 12.17
CA GLN A 186 -22.92 -1.65 12.91
C GLN A 186 -23.12 -0.16 12.68
N PRO A 187 -23.96 0.53 13.47
CA PRO A 187 -24.12 1.96 13.38
C PRO A 187 -22.77 2.66 13.54
N LEU A 188 -22.42 3.55 12.61
CA LEU A 188 -21.23 4.40 12.74
C LEU A 188 -21.45 5.32 13.96
N THR A 189 -20.89 4.97 15.08
CA THR A 189 -20.86 5.89 16.21
C THR A 189 -20.01 7.09 15.81
N ALA A 190 -20.62 8.25 15.67
CA ALA A 190 -19.90 9.51 15.56
C ALA A 190 -18.89 9.55 16.72
N GLY A 191 -17.60 9.65 16.38
CA GLY A 191 -16.54 9.59 17.37
C GLY A 191 -16.85 10.56 18.52
N LYS A 192 -16.96 10.01 19.73
CA LYS A 192 -16.93 10.86 20.92
C LYS A 192 -15.65 11.65 20.82
N LYS A 193 -15.75 12.98 20.67
CA LYS A 193 -14.61 13.88 20.82
C LYS A 193 -13.91 13.45 22.12
N ALA A 194 -12.66 13.03 22.00
CA ALA A 194 -11.81 12.87 23.18
C ALA A 194 -11.85 14.23 23.88
N GLN A 195 -12.52 14.28 25.00
CA GLN A 195 -12.46 15.43 25.88
C GLN A 195 -11.14 15.32 26.61
N SER A 196 -10.28 16.31 26.32
CA SER A 196 -9.10 16.82 27.06
C SER A 196 -8.12 15.79 27.57
#